data_660de63f68ea8ccb36fcfc66ef06f89b
#
_entry.id   660de63f68ea8ccb36fcfc66ef06f89b
#
_cell.length_a   1.000
_cell.length_b   1.000
_cell.length_c   1.000
_cell.angle_alpha   90.00
_cell.angle_beta   90.00
_cell.angle_gamma   90.00
#
_symmetry.space_group_name_H-M   'P 1'
#
loop_
_entity.id
_entity.type
_entity.pdbx_description
1 polymer ?
#
loop_
_entity_poly.entity_id
_entity_poly.type
_entity_poly.pdbx_seq_one_letter_code
_entity_poly.pdbx_strand_id
1 'polypeptide(L)' 'MATQQSRIYNLALDEEERQELLQVLEQCVTETRDEKRHTDSAQYRKRVASEESRLQSLLEKVRRLAQ' A
#
# COMPACT_ATOMS: atom_id res chain seq x y z
N MET A 1 12.66 19.37 -13.78
CA MET A 1 12.15 18.95 -13.56
C MET A 1 11.66 18.12 -13.53
N ALA A 2 11.60 17.76 -13.42
CA ALA A 2 11.13 16.84 -13.71
C ALA A 2 10.33 16.37 -13.04
N THR A 3 9.79 16.45 -12.92
CA THR A 3 8.94 16.16 -12.32
C THR A 3 8.49 15.03 -12.49
N GLN A 4 8.30 14.33 -11.83
CA GLN A 4 7.78 13.27 -11.97
C GLN A 4 6.53 13.40 -12.14
N GLN A 5 6.01 13.31 -13.01
CA GLN A 5 4.81 13.29 -13.28
C GLN A 5 4.24 12.09 -12.99
N SER A 6 3.48 11.86 -12.12
CA SER A 6 2.76 10.68 -11.85
C SER A 6 1.73 10.43 -12.89
N ARG A 7 1.80 9.31 -13.50
CA ARG A 7 0.76 8.91 -14.41
C ARG A 7 -0.37 8.33 -13.59
N ILE A 8 -1.58 8.66 -13.95
CA ILE A 8 -2.74 8.18 -13.23
C ILE A 8 -3.45 7.13 -14.06
N TYR A 9 -3.71 5.99 -13.46
CA TYR A 9 -4.38 4.89 -14.12
C TYR A 9 -5.71 4.61 -13.41
N ASN A 10 -6.68 4.19 -14.18
CA ASN A 10 -7.97 3.84 -13.61
C ASN A 10 -8.16 2.34 -13.68
N LEU A 11 -8.73 1.79 -12.66
CA LEU A 11 -8.95 0.36 -12.57
C LEU A 11 -10.36 0.10 -12.10
N ALA A 12 -11.09 -0.70 -12.85
CA ALA A 12 -12.44 -1.06 -12.47
C ALA A 12 -12.44 -2.41 -11.79
N LEU A 13 -13.08 -2.50 -10.64
CA LEU A 13 -13.13 -3.74 -9.88
C LEU A 13 -14.58 -4.04 -9.54
N ASP A 14 -14.97 -5.32 -9.59
CA ASP A 14 -16.26 -5.68 -9.06
C ASP A 14 -16.11 -5.85 -7.54
N GLU A 15 -17.20 -6.10 -6.86
CA GLU A 15 -17.19 -6.13 -5.40
C GLU A 15 -16.33 -7.26 -4.83
N GLU A 16 -16.34 -8.40 -5.47
CA GLU A 16 -15.52 -9.51 -5.01
C GLU A 16 -14.05 -9.21 -5.17
N GLU A 17 -13.69 -8.61 -6.28
CA GLU A 17 -12.29 -8.22 -6.52
C GLU A 17 -11.85 -7.14 -5.53
N ARG A 18 -12.74 -6.21 -5.24
CA ARG A 18 -12.43 -5.16 -4.29
C ARG A 18 -12.15 -5.74 -2.91
N GLN A 19 -12.99 -6.69 -2.47
CA GLN A 19 -12.80 -7.32 -1.18
C GLN A 19 -11.52 -8.13 -1.11
N GLU A 20 -11.22 -8.83 -2.19
CA GLU A 20 -9.99 -9.61 -2.26
C GLU A 20 -8.77 -8.70 -2.17
N LEU A 21 -8.79 -7.62 -2.90
CA LEU A 21 -7.67 -6.67 -2.89
C LEU A 21 -7.53 -6.03 -1.52
N LEU A 22 -8.64 -5.73 -0.88
CA LEU A 22 -8.64 -5.15 0.44
C LEU A 22 -7.93 -6.08 1.44
N GLN A 23 -8.27 -7.36 1.40
CA GLN A 23 -7.66 -8.34 2.27
C GLN A 23 -6.16 -8.46 2.02
N VAL A 24 -5.77 -8.52 0.77
CA VAL A 24 -4.36 -8.62 0.41
C VAL A 24 -3.58 -7.41 0.90
N LEU A 25 -4.14 -6.23 0.72
CA LEU A 25 -3.46 -5.02 1.15
C LEU A 25 -3.35 -4.94 2.68
N GLU A 26 -4.38 -5.36 3.39
CA GLU A 26 -4.34 -5.36 4.85
C GLU A 26 -3.28 -6.33 5.35
N GLN A 27 -3.18 -7.47 4.72
CA GLN A 27 -2.17 -8.43 5.09
C GLN A 27 -0.76 -7.90 4.80
N CYS A 28 -0.59 -7.26 3.66
CA CYS A 28 0.70 -6.67 3.30
C CYS A 28 1.13 -5.59 4.28
N VAL A 29 0.19 -4.76 4.72
CA VAL A 29 0.49 -3.72 5.70
C VAL A 29 0.96 -4.36 7.02
N THR A 30 0.27 -5.40 7.44
CA THR A 30 0.62 -6.07 8.68
C THR A 30 2.02 -6.68 8.60
N GLU A 31 2.31 -7.34 7.50
CA GLU A 31 3.61 -7.98 7.29
C GLU A 31 4.73 -6.94 7.22
N THR A 32 4.46 -5.83 6.59
CA THR A 32 5.44 -4.77 6.46
C THR A 32 5.75 -4.14 7.83
N ARG A 33 4.75 -4.00 8.66
CA ARG A 33 4.95 -3.50 10.01
C ARG A 33 5.79 -4.44 10.84
N ASP A 34 5.55 -5.75 10.69
CA ASP A 34 6.32 -6.75 11.40
C ASP A 34 7.76 -6.71 10.95
N GLU A 35 7.98 -6.59 9.67
CA GLU A 35 9.31 -6.51 9.11
C GLU A 35 10.05 -5.31 9.67
N LYS A 36 9.39 -4.18 9.71
CA LYS A 36 9.99 -2.93 10.20
C LYS A 36 10.39 -3.08 11.65
N ARG A 37 9.60 -3.81 12.41
CA ARG A 37 9.86 -3.98 13.82
C ARG A 37 11.06 -4.87 14.09
N HIS A 38 11.35 -5.79 13.20
CA HIS A 38 12.39 -6.77 13.39
C HIS A 38 13.70 -6.49 12.67
N THR A 39 13.85 -5.31 12.10
CA THR A 39 15.06 -5.00 11.38
C THR A 39 15.92 -4.00 12.16
N ASP A 40 17.21 -4.19 12.16
CA ASP A 40 18.13 -3.31 12.86
C ASP A 40 18.72 -2.25 11.94
N SER A 41 18.59 -2.40 10.65
CA SER A 41 19.18 -1.46 9.72
C SER A 41 18.31 -0.24 9.54
N ALA A 42 18.84 0.93 9.80
CA ALA A 42 18.10 2.17 9.64
C ALA A 42 17.71 2.42 8.19
N GLN A 43 18.60 2.05 7.29
CA GLN A 43 18.32 2.23 5.88
C GLN A 43 17.20 1.33 5.42
N TYR A 44 17.22 0.09 5.84
CA TYR A 44 16.19 -0.86 5.48
C TYR A 44 14.85 -0.44 6.10
N ARG A 45 14.89 0.05 7.33
CA ARG A 45 13.69 0.50 8.00
C ARG A 45 13.02 1.66 7.27
N LYS A 46 13.82 2.57 6.72
CA LYS A 46 13.32 3.66 5.94
C LYS A 46 12.63 3.18 4.69
N ARG A 47 13.20 2.19 4.03
CA ARG A 47 12.64 1.65 2.84
C ARG A 47 11.32 0.98 3.14
N VAL A 48 11.25 0.20 4.20
CA VAL A 48 10.03 -0.49 4.61
C VAL A 48 8.95 0.52 5.01
N ALA A 49 9.34 1.59 5.70
CA ALA A 49 8.38 2.62 6.08
C ALA A 49 7.76 3.30 4.86
N SER A 50 8.56 3.49 3.83
CA SER A 50 8.10 4.09 2.59
C SER A 50 7.10 3.17 1.89
N GLU A 51 7.40 1.88 1.91
CA GLU A 51 6.53 0.89 1.32
C GLU A 51 5.22 0.78 2.09
N GLU A 52 5.30 0.81 3.40
CA GLU A 52 4.12 0.78 4.24
C GLU A 52 3.21 1.97 3.95
N SER A 53 3.79 3.13 3.78
CA SER A 53 3.03 4.33 3.48
C SER A 53 2.27 4.20 2.16
N ARG A 54 2.91 3.63 1.15
CA ARG A 54 2.27 3.41 -0.14
C ARG A 54 1.14 2.40 -0.04
N LEU A 55 1.36 1.34 0.73
CA LEU A 55 0.35 0.32 0.93
C LEU A 55 -0.87 0.87 1.65
N GLN A 56 -0.65 1.72 2.65
CA GLN A 56 -1.75 2.33 3.36
C GLN A 56 -2.54 3.27 2.48
N SER A 57 -1.86 4.00 1.62
CA SER A 57 -2.53 4.87 0.67
C SER A 57 -3.42 4.08 -0.28
N LEU A 58 -2.91 2.95 -0.77
CA LEU A 58 -3.70 2.07 -1.63
C LEU A 58 -4.90 1.50 -0.89
N LEU A 59 -4.67 1.07 0.33
CA LEU A 59 -5.73 0.50 1.16
C LEU A 59 -6.88 1.50 1.33
N GLU A 60 -6.55 2.74 1.62
CA GLU A 60 -7.55 3.76 1.76
C GLU A 60 -8.33 3.99 0.48
N LYS A 61 -7.66 4.00 -0.64
CA LYS A 61 -8.32 4.20 -1.92
C LYS A 61 -9.28 3.06 -2.22
N VAL A 62 -8.88 1.84 -1.92
CA VAL A 62 -9.73 0.68 -2.15
C VAL A 62 -10.96 0.72 -1.24
N ARG A 63 -10.77 1.15 0.00
CA ARG A 63 -11.89 1.28 0.92
C ARG A 63 -12.90 2.29 0.45
N ARG A 64 -12.44 3.36 -0.15
CA ARG A 64 -13.33 4.41 -0.63
C ARG A 64 -14.10 4.04 -1.87
N LEU A 65 -13.68 3.02 -2.58
CA LEU A 65 -14.36 2.65 -3.81
C LEU A 65 -15.84 2.30 -3.62
N ALA A 66 -16.18 1.82 -2.45
CA ALA A 66 -17.53 1.39 -2.19
C ALA A 66 -18.36 2.38 -1.37
N GLN A 67 -17.88 3.57 -1.20
CA GLN A 67 -18.61 4.58 -0.42
C GLN A 67 -19.49 5.47 -1.26
#